data_d5ecad5603c6f0f546725b2c4105b066
#
_entry.id   d5ecad5603c6f0f546725b2c4105b066
#
_cell.length_a   1.000
_cell.length_b   1.000
_cell.length_c   1.000
_cell.angle_alpha   90.00
_cell.angle_beta   90.00
_cell.angle_gamma   90.00
#
_symmetry.space_group_name_H-M   'P 1'
#
loop_
_entity.id
_entity.type
_entity.pdbx_description
1 polymer ?
#
loop_
_entity_poly.entity_id
_entity_poly.type
_entity_poly.pdbx_seq_one_letter_code
_entity_poly.pdbx_strand_id
1 'polypeptide(L)'
;MMPDNQTHAVTVNPANGQTLAAYPYASAEQREATLARCAQTYRHWRHVDVAERAWLLRRFGAALRTRGEEMAQCITTEMGKPIRQARAEVAKSAALCDWYAEHGPAMLAAEPTQVPEAVIEYRPMGTILAVMPWNFPLWQVMRGAVPILLGGNGYLLKHAPSVMGCALLTGDIAREAGIPDGIFSVINATNDEVGAMIRDDRIAAVTVTGSGRAGAAIGAQAGAALKKCVLELGGSDPFIVLNDADLDDAVSAAVAGRYQNTGQVCAAGRQALYRRSRNR
;
A
#
# COMPACT_ATOMS: atom_id res chain seq x y z
N MET A 1 16.94 -26.59 -10.28
CA MET A 1 17.84 -25.43 -10.09
C MET A 1 16.98 -24.34 -9.48
N MET A 2 17.28 -23.84 -8.28
CA MET A 2 16.51 -22.71 -7.71
C MET A 2 16.79 -21.46 -8.57
N PRO A 3 15.77 -20.66 -8.90
CA PRO A 3 15.99 -19.42 -9.63
C PRO A 3 16.88 -18.48 -8.81
N ASP A 4 17.79 -17.79 -9.49
CA ASP A 4 18.72 -16.86 -8.87
C ASP A 4 17.94 -15.62 -8.38
N ASN A 5 18.04 -15.30 -7.10
CA ASN A 5 17.46 -14.11 -6.48
C ASN A 5 17.96 -12.78 -7.09
N GLN A 6 19.02 -12.81 -7.89
CA GLN A 6 19.50 -11.64 -8.62
C GLN A 6 18.66 -11.32 -9.86
N THR A 7 17.97 -12.32 -10.42
CA THR A 7 17.18 -12.16 -11.66
C THR A 7 15.68 -12.30 -11.44
N HIS A 8 15.26 -12.84 -10.29
CA HIS A 8 13.85 -13.11 -9.99
C HIS A 8 13.49 -12.71 -8.55
N ALA A 9 12.26 -12.22 -8.38
CA ALA A 9 11.60 -12.23 -7.09
C ALA A 9 11.07 -13.64 -6.83
N VAL A 10 11.47 -14.26 -5.73
CA VAL A 10 11.06 -15.63 -5.37
C VAL A 10 10.14 -15.56 -4.16
N THR A 11 8.94 -16.14 -4.29
CA THR A 11 8.03 -16.30 -3.17
C THR A 11 8.18 -17.68 -2.55
N VAL A 12 8.17 -17.73 -1.23
CA VAL A 12 8.36 -18.95 -0.44
C VAL A 12 7.30 -19.02 0.63
N ASN A 13 6.66 -20.16 0.78
CA ASN A 13 5.73 -20.37 1.87
C ASN A 13 6.49 -20.46 3.21
N PRO A 14 6.31 -19.48 4.12
CA PRO A 14 7.08 -19.45 5.38
C PRO A 14 6.70 -20.58 6.36
N ALA A 15 5.55 -21.25 6.14
CA ALA A 15 5.13 -22.36 7.01
C ALA A 15 5.91 -23.66 6.76
N ASN A 16 6.39 -23.88 5.53
CA ASN A 16 7.04 -25.14 5.15
C ASN A 16 8.33 -24.97 4.33
N GLY A 17 8.70 -23.73 3.99
CA GLY A 17 9.89 -23.41 3.19
C GLY A 17 9.76 -23.76 1.69
N GLN A 18 8.58 -24.16 1.22
CA GLN A 18 8.36 -24.50 -0.18
C GLN A 18 8.41 -23.25 -1.05
N THR A 19 9.17 -23.27 -2.13
CA THR A 19 9.13 -22.25 -3.18
C THR A 19 7.77 -22.31 -3.87
N LEU A 20 7.06 -21.16 -3.91
CA LEU A 20 5.75 -21.04 -4.53
C LEU A 20 5.89 -20.64 -6.01
N ALA A 21 6.62 -19.57 -6.27
CA ALA A 21 6.82 -19.05 -7.62
C ALA A 21 8.10 -18.22 -7.71
N ALA A 22 8.57 -18.02 -8.95
CA ALA A 22 9.64 -17.11 -9.28
C ALA A 22 9.17 -16.15 -10.37
N TYR A 23 9.30 -14.86 -10.13
CA TYR A 23 8.84 -13.79 -10.99
C TYR A 23 10.07 -13.03 -11.53
N PRO A 24 10.33 -13.02 -12.84
CA PRO A 24 11.46 -12.28 -13.38
C PRO A 24 11.34 -10.79 -13.08
N TYR A 25 12.46 -10.15 -12.83
CA TYR A 25 12.49 -8.69 -12.78
C TYR A 25 12.25 -8.12 -14.18
N ALA A 26 11.57 -6.97 -14.24
CA ALA A 26 11.26 -6.31 -15.49
C ALA A 26 12.55 -5.90 -16.22
N SER A 27 12.63 -6.19 -17.51
CA SER A 27 13.72 -5.69 -18.36
C SER A 27 13.69 -4.16 -18.50
N ALA A 28 14.74 -3.55 -19.03
CA ALA A 28 14.78 -2.12 -19.29
C ALA A 28 13.64 -1.69 -20.23
N GLU A 29 13.35 -2.48 -21.26
CA GLU A 29 12.29 -2.24 -22.22
C GLU A 29 10.89 -2.35 -21.57
N GLN A 30 10.70 -3.33 -20.68
CA GLN A 30 9.44 -3.50 -19.94
C GLN A 30 9.20 -2.35 -18.96
N ARG A 31 10.24 -1.87 -18.29
CA ARG A 31 10.16 -0.69 -17.42
C ARG A 31 9.81 0.56 -18.21
N GLU A 32 10.49 0.78 -19.33
CA GLU A 32 10.21 1.91 -20.22
C GLU A 32 8.76 1.86 -20.74
N ALA A 33 8.31 0.73 -21.23
CA ALA A 33 6.94 0.53 -21.70
C ALA A 33 5.91 0.78 -20.58
N THR A 34 6.21 0.36 -19.35
CA THR A 34 5.33 0.59 -18.19
C THR A 34 5.23 2.07 -17.86
N LEU A 35 6.37 2.78 -17.78
CA LEU A 35 6.40 4.23 -17.49
C LEU A 35 5.71 5.03 -18.60
N ALA A 36 5.94 4.67 -19.87
CA ALA A 36 5.29 5.31 -21.01
C ALA A 36 3.77 5.14 -20.96
N ARG A 37 3.28 3.93 -20.67
CA ARG A 37 1.86 3.63 -20.53
C ARG A 37 1.25 4.40 -19.36
N CYS A 38 1.88 4.42 -18.17
CA CYS A 38 1.42 5.21 -17.05
C CYS A 38 1.26 6.69 -17.42
N ALA A 39 2.27 7.29 -18.05
CA ALA A 39 2.24 8.69 -18.45
C ALA A 39 1.16 8.97 -19.52
N GLN A 40 1.00 8.06 -20.49
CA GLN A 40 -0.02 8.21 -21.53
C GLN A 40 -1.44 8.14 -20.95
N THR A 41 -1.73 7.12 -20.14
CA THR A 41 -3.07 6.92 -19.57
C THR A 41 -3.40 8.03 -18.57
N TYR A 42 -2.42 8.50 -17.80
CA TYR A 42 -2.61 9.60 -16.86
C TYR A 42 -3.10 10.88 -17.54
N ARG A 43 -2.70 11.18 -18.79
CA ARG A 43 -3.15 12.38 -19.52
C ARG A 43 -4.68 12.46 -19.65
N HIS A 44 -5.35 11.33 -19.79
CA HIS A 44 -6.81 11.23 -19.81
C HIS A 44 -7.38 11.13 -18.40
N TRP A 45 -6.80 10.28 -17.55
CA TRP A 45 -7.28 10.01 -16.20
C TRP A 45 -7.40 11.26 -15.33
N ARG A 46 -6.45 12.16 -15.43
CA ARG A 46 -6.46 13.42 -14.67
C ARG A 46 -7.69 14.30 -14.91
N HIS A 47 -8.42 14.08 -16.00
CA HIS A 47 -9.63 14.81 -16.38
C HIS A 47 -10.92 14.00 -16.17
N VAL A 48 -10.81 12.75 -15.74
CA VAL A 48 -11.98 11.93 -15.37
C VAL A 48 -12.64 12.55 -14.14
N ASP A 49 -13.96 12.63 -14.17
CA ASP A 49 -14.73 13.20 -13.06
C ASP A 49 -14.52 12.40 -11.77
N VAL A 50 -14.54 13.09 -10.63
CA VAL A 50 -14.34 12.46 -9.32
C VAL A 50 -15.42 11.42 -9.00
N ALA A 51 -16.66 11.64 -9.45
CA ALA A 51 -17.76 10.70 -9.27
C ALA A 51 -17.53 9.39 -10.05
N GLU A 52 -16.98 9.47 -11.26
CA GLU A 52 -16.60 8.31 -12.05
C GLU A 52 -15.45 7.54 -11.39
N ARG A 53 -14.43 8.24 -10.90
CA ARG A 53 -13.33 7.62 -10.13
C ARG A 53 -13.86 6.93 -8.86
N ALA A 54 -14.78 7.57 -8.14
CA ALA A 54 -15.43 7.00 -6.96
C ALA A 54 -16.25 5.74 -7.31
N TRP A 55 -16.96 5.74 -8.44
CA TRP A 55 -17.68 4.58 -8.94
C TRP A 55 -16.71 3.41 -9.25
N LEU A 56 -15.58 3.69 -9.91
CA LEU A 56 -14.55 2.67 -10.16
C LEU A 56 -13.97 2.09 -8.87
N LEU A 57 -13.79 2.91 -7.83
CA LEU A 57 -13.36 2.42 -6.52
C LEU A 57 -14.40 1.49 -5.87
N ARG A 58 -15.70 1.77 -5.98
CA ARG A 58 -16.74 0.84 -5.51
C ARG A 58 -16.66 -0.50 -6.24
N ARG A 59 -16.45 -0.47 -7.56
CA ARG A 59 -16.24 -1.69 -8.34
C ARG A 59 -14.99 -2.44 -7.91
N PHE A 60 -13.92 -1.73 -7.56
CA PHE A 60 -12.71 -2.35 -7.06
C PHE A 60 -12.95 -3.04 -5.70
N GLY A 61 -13.66 -2.40 -4.79
CA GLY A 61 -14.10 -3.03 -3.53
C GLY A 61 -14.98 -4.26 -3.76
N ALA A 62 -15.91 -4.21 -4.71
CA ALA A 62 -16.74 -5.35 -5.08
C ALA A 62 -15.92 -6.50 -5.68
N ALA A 63 -15.00 -6.22 -6.59
CA ALA A 63 -14.11 -7.22 -7.19
C ALA A 63 -13.18 -7.88 -6.13
N LEU A 64 -12.68 -7.09 -5.17
CA LEU A 64 -11.94 -7.62 -4.01
C LEU A 64 -12.78 -8.59 -3.18
N ARG A 65 -14.07 -8.34 -2.99
CA ARG A 65 -14.96 -9.28 -2.28
C ARG A 65 -15.20 -10.54 -3.08
N THR A 66 -15.42 -10.42 -4.37
CA THR A 66 -15.64 -11.57 -5.28
C THR A 66 -14.44 -12.51 -5.30
N ARG A 67 -13.21 -11.96 -5.37
CA ARG A 67 -11.97 -12.75 -5.34
C ARG A 67 -11.33 -12.82 -3.94
N GLY A 68 -12.13 -12.57 -2.90
CA GLY A 68 -11.62 -12.40 -1.54
C GLY A 68 -10.96 -13.64 -0.96
N GLU A 69 -11.48 -14.82 -1.22
CA GLU A 69 -10.89 -16.07 -0.73
C GLU A 69 -9.56 -16.37 -1.43
N GLU A 70 -9.47 -16.16 -2.75
CA GLU A 70 -8.23 -16.32 -3.51
C GLU A 70 -7.14 -15.38 -2.99
N MET A 71 -7.47 -14.11 -2.79
CA MET A 71 -6.54 -13.14 -2.22
C MET A 71 -6.12 -13.54 -0.80
N ALA A 72 -7.04 -13.97 0.06
CA ALA A 72 -6.73 -14.38 1.42
C ALA A 72 -5.80 -15.61 1.46
N GLN A 73 -6.00 -16.57 0.57
CA GLN A 73 -5.12 -17.73 0.42
C GLN A 73 -3.73 -17.31 -0.07
N CYS A 74 -3.66 -16.42 -1.07
CA CYS A 74 -2.41 -15.87 -1.56
C CYS A 74 -1.62 -15.17 -0.42
N ILE A 75 -2.28 -14.30 0.34
CA ILE A 75 -1.68 -13.62 1.49
C ILE A 75 -1.16 -14.64 2.52
N THR A 76 -1.96 -15.64 2.87
CA THR A 76 -1.56 -16.65 3.88
C THR A 76 -0.36 -17.46 3.40
N THR A 77 -0.32 -17.85 2.14
CA THR A 77 0.77 -18.68 1.60
C THR A 77 2.07 -17.90 1.40
N GLU A 78 2.03 -16.65 0.97
CA GLU A 78 3.23 -15.84 0.74
C GLU A 78 3.77 -15.16 2.00
N MET A 79 2.88 -14.73 2.92
CA MET A 79 3.27 -13.94 4.09
C MET A 79 3.22 -14.73 5.40
N GLY A 80 2.40 -15.78 5.48
CA GLY A 80 2.34 -16.69 6.65
C GLY A 80 1.38 -16.26 7.76
N LYS A 81 0.54 -15.23 7.59
CA LYS A 81 -0.48 -14.91 8.59
C LYS A 81 -1.63 -15.91 8.57
N PRO A 82 -2.33 -16.11 9.70
CA PRO A 82 -3.50 -16.98 9.75
C PRO A 82 -4.56 -16.55 8.74
N ILE A 83 -5.18 -17.51 8.05
CA ILE A 83 -6.19 -17.25 7.00
C ILE A 83 -7.35 -16.35 7.47
N ARG A 84 -7.75 -16.48 8.74
CA ARG A 84 -8.77 -15.59 9.33
C ARG A 84 -8.33 -14.12 9.29
N GLN A 85 -7.06 -13.84 9.54
CA GLN A 85 -6.53 -12.49 9.50
C GLN A 85 -6.30 -11.99 8.07
N ALA A 86 -5.97 -12.88 7.14
CA ALA A 86 -5.91 -12.56 5.72
C ALA A 86 -7.30 -12.19 5.15
N ARG A 87 -8.35 -12.95 5.49
CA ARG A 87 -9.74 -12.61 5.13
C ARG A 87 -10.16 -11.26 5.70
N ALA A 88 -9.79 -10.95 6.94
CA ALA A 88 -10.06 -9.66 7.56
C ALA A 88 -9.31 -8.51 6.85
N GLU A 89 -8.08 -8.74 6.38
CA GLU A 89 -7.32 -7.77 5.58
C GLU A 89 -8.02 -7.45 4.25
N VAL A 90 -8.53 -8.48 3.56
CA VAL A 90 -9.30 -8.30 2.32
C VAL A 90 -10.58 -7.53 2.57
N ALA A 91 -11.35 -7.90 3.59
CA ALA A 91 -12.59 -7.23 3.94
C ALA A 91 -12.36 -5.75 4.29
N LYS A 92 -11.33 -5.45 5.08
CA LYS A 92 -10.92 -4.08 5.42
C LYS A 92 -10.53 -3.28 4.19
N SER A 93 -9.78 -3.88 3.26
CA SER A 93 -9.34 -3.24 2.02
C SER A 93 -10.51 -2.92 1.09
N ALA A 94 -11.49 -3.81 0.99
CA ALA A 94 -12.72 -3.57 0.23
C ALA A 94 -13.59 -2.48 0.86
N ALA A 95 -13.73 -2.47 2.19
CA ALA A 95 -14.47 -1.43 2.90
C ALA A 95 -13.83 -0.03 2.74
N LEU A 96 -12.49 0.03 2.64
CA LEU A 96 -11.79 1.28 2.35
C LEU A 96 -12.19 1.88 0.99
N CYS A 97 -12.37 1.04 -0.02
CA CYS A 97 -12.83 1.49 -1.34
C CYS A 97 -14.22 2.13 -1.25
N ASP A 98 -15.15 1.51 -0.52
CA ASP A 98 -16.50 2.03 -0.35
C ASP A 98 -16.49 3.36 0.41
N TRP A 99 -15.72 3.42 1.48
CA TRP A 99 -15.63 4.62 2.30
C TRP A 99 -15.11 5.83 1.51
N TYR A 100 -14.01 5.65 0.74
CA TYR A 100 -13.49 6.72 -0.10
C TYR A 100 -14.41 7.04 -1.30
N ALA A 101 -15.12 6.07 -1.83
CA ALA A 101 -16.10 6.32 -2.89
C ALA A 101 -17.31 7.14 -2.40
N GLU A 102 -17.65 7.02 -1.13
CA GLU A 102 -18.75 7.77 -0.51
C GLU A 102 -18.30 9.17 -0.06
N HIS A 103 -17.21 9.26 0.69
CA HIS A 103 -16.79 10.48 1.38
C HIS A 103 -15.75 11.30 0.60
N GLY A 104 -14.97 10.64 -0.24
CA GLY A 104 -13.81 11.25 -0.89
C GLY A 104 -14.12 12.35 -1.89
N PRO A 105 -15.22 12.30 -2.67
CA PRO A 105 -15.58 13.41 -3.55
C PRO A 105 -15.74 14.74 -2.81
N ALA A 106 -16.35 14.73 -1.62
CA ALA A 106 -16.49 15.92 -0.79
C ALA A 106 -15.15 16.45 -0.28
N MET A 107 -14.18 15.57 -0.01
CA MET A 107 -12.82 15.96 0.43
C MET A 107 -11.99 16.62 -0.67
N LEU A 108 -12.37 16.43 -1.93
CA LEU A 108 -11.69 17.00 -3.10
C LEU A 108 -12.45 18.21 -3.69
N ALA A 109 -13.56 18.59 -3.08
CA ALA A 109 -14.30 19.78 -3.49
C ALA A 109 -13.46 21.04 -3.30
N ALA A 110 -13.68 22.03 -4.16
CA ALA A 110 -13.02 23.31 -4.00
C ALA A 110 -13.46 23.98 -2.68
N GLU A 111 -12.51 24.52 -1.96
CA GLU A 111 -12.75 25.19 -0.67
C GLU A 111 -12.67 26.69 -0.83
N PRO A 112 -13.68 27.46 -0.34
CA PRO A 112 -13.60 28.91 -0.32
C PRO A 112 -12.49 29.37 0.64
N THR A 113 -11.87 30.51 0.35
CA THR A 113 -10.91 31.14 1.23
C THR A 113 -11.51 32.40 1.89
N GLN A 114 -10.73 33.05 2.75
CA GLN A 114 -11.10 34.36 3.31
C GLN A 114 -11.04 35.50 2.29
N VAL A 115 -10.37 35.27 1.14
CA VAL A 115 -10.32 36.20 0.00
C VAL A 115 -11.47 35.83 -0.93
N PRO A 116 -12.45 36.73 -1.18
CA PRO A 116 -13.69 36.39 -1.89
C PRO A 116 -13.52 35.81 -3.30
N GLU A 117 -12.43 36.17 -4.01
CA GLU A 117 -12.15 35.71 -5.37
C GLU A 117 -11.18 34.51 -5.42
N ALA A 118 -10.75 33.98 -4.26
CA ALA A 118 -9.79 32.89 -4.20
C ALA A 118 -10.42 31.60 -3.68
N VAL A 119 -10.07 30.49 -4.33
CA VAL A 119 -10.48 29.14 -3.94
C VAL A 119 -9.26 28.22 -3.84
N ILE A 120 -9.32 27.21 -2.98
CA ILE A 120 -8.36 26.12 -2.92
C ILE A 120 -8.90 24.99 -3.78
N GLU A 121 -8.12 24.53 -4.74
CA GLU A 121 -8.46 23.38 -5.58
C GLU A 121 -7.43 22.28 -5.43
N TYR A 122 -7.91 21.03 -5.40
CA TYR A 122 -7.08 19.83 -5.38
C TYR A 122 -6.89 19.31 -6.80
N ARG A 123 -5.65 19.25 -7.26
CA ARG A 123 -5.30 18.80 -8.62
C ARG A 123 -4.41 17.57 -8.60
N PRO A 124 -4.61 16.61 -9.49
CA PRO A 124 -3.74 15.43 -9.59
C PRO A 124 -2.33 15.85 -10.02
N MET A 125 -1.34 15.20 -9.42
CA MET A 125 0.09 15.49 -9.63
C MET A 125 0.70 14.67 -10.78
N GLY A 126 0.30 13.41 -10.93
CA GLY A 126 0.92 12.49 -11.85
C GLY A 126 0.87 11.03 -11.37
N THR A 127 1.78 10.22 -11.89
CA THR A 127 1.97 8.84 -11.42
C THR A 127 2.80 8.84 -10.14
N ILE A 128 2.29 8.16 -9.11
CA ILE A 128 2.96 7.97 -7.82
C ILE A 128 3.61 6.59 -7.79
N LEU A 129 4.93 6.56 -7.58
CA LEU A 129 5.66 5.31 -7.34
C LEU A 129 5.43 4.87 -5.90
N ALA A 130 4.86 3.69 -5.71
CA ALA A 130 4.56 3.11 -4.41
C ALA A 130 5.49 1.93 -4.12
N VAL A 131 6.32 2.04 -3.09
CA VAL A 131 7.19 0.97 -2.61
C VAL A 131 6.61 0.40 -1.33
N MET A 132 6.06 -0.83 -1.41
CA MET A 132 5.23 -1.40 -0.35
C MET A 132 5.85 -2.64 0.28
N PRO A 133 5.66 -2.87 1.60
CA PRO A 133 6.23 -3.95 2.36
C PRO A 133 5.39 -5.22 2.29
N TRP A 134 5.92 -6.30 2.81
CA TRP A 134 5.35 -7.64 2.76
C TRP A 134 4.34 -7.97 3.90
N ASN A 135 4.33 -7.21 5.01
CA ASN A 135 3.61 -7.62 6.23
C ASN A 135 2.08 -7.52 6.14
N PHE A 136 1.56 -6.60 5.35
CA PHE A 136 0.15 -6.52 4.95
C PHE A 136 0.08 -6.36 3.43
N PRO A 137 0.18 -7.48 2.67
CA PRO A 137 0.40 -7.44 1.23
C PRO A 137 -0.68 -6.71 0.45
N LEU A 138 -1.93 -6.74 0.92
CA LEU A 138 -3.04 -6.02 0.30
C LEU A 138 -3.29 -4.67 0.97
N TRP A 139 -3.37 -4.63 2.31
CA TRP A 139 -3.77 -3.42 3.03
C TRP A 139 -2.83 -2.23 2.79
N GLN A 140 -1.50 -2.46 2.81
CA GLN A 140 -0.54 -1.37 2.59
C GLN A 140 -0.63 -0.80 1.17
N VAL A 141 -0.95 -1.64 0.19
CA VAL A 141 -1.20 -1.21 -1.19
C VAL A 141 -2.48 -0.38 -1.25
N MET A 142 -3.60 -0.92 -0.73
CA MET A 142 -4.91 -0.29 -0.86
C MET A 142 -5.01 1.02 -0.08
N ARG A 143 -4.38 1.11 1.11
CA ARG A 143 -4.32 2.32 1.93
C ARG A 143 -3.72 3.52 1.16
N GLY A 144 -2.72 3.26 0.32
CA GLY A 144 -2.13 4.28 -0.55
C GLY A 144 -2.88 4.45 -1.87
N ALA A 145 -3.21 3.33 -2.54
CA ALA A 145 -3.77 3.35 -3.89
C ALA A 145 -5.16 4.03 -3.93
N VAL A 146 -6.05 3.70 -3.00
CA VAL A 146 -7.44 4.18 -3.04
C VAL A 146 -7.54 5.71 -3.04
N PRO A 147 -6.94 6.46 -2.07
CA PRO A 147 -6.98 7.91 -2.10
C PRO A 147 -6.18 8.52 -3.27
N ILE A 148 -5.07 7.90 -3.68
CA ILE A 148 -4.26 8.36 -4.81
C ILE A 148 -5.06 8.29 -6.12
N LEU A 149 -5.75 7.18 -6.37
CA LEU A 149 -6.60 6.98 -7.54
C LEU A 149 -7.80 7.94 -7.52
N LEU A 150 -8.47 8.09 -6.38
CA LEU A 150 -9.58 9.02 -6.24
C LEU A 150 -9.14 10.46 -6.52
N GLY A 151 -7.95 10.85 -6.05
CA GLY A 151 -7.33 12.15 -6.33
C GLY A 151 -6.93 12.37 -7.80
N GLY A 152 -7.20 11.40 -8.69
CA GLY A 152 -6.90 11.50 -10.12
C GLY A 152 -5.45 11.21 -10.49
N ASN A 153 -4.68 10.62 -9.59
CA ASN A 153 -3.29 10.21 -9.83
C ASN A 153 -3.19 8.77 -10.32
N GLY A 154 -2.09 8.41 -10.99
CA GLY A 154 -1.73 7.04 -11.26
C GLY A 154 -0.97 6.40 -10.08
N TYR A 155 -1.03 5.09 -9.95
CA TYR A 155 -0.37 4.30 -8.91
C TYR A 155 0.49 3.20 -9.54
N LEU A 156 1.80 3.33 -9.46
CA LEU A 156 2.78 2.34 -9.92
C LEU A 156 3.33 1.59 -8.70
N LEU A 157 2.87 0.35 -8.50
CA LEU A 157 3.25 -0.49 -7.37
C LEU A 157 4.55 -1.23 -7.64
N LYS A 158 5.56 -1.01 -6.81
CA LYS A 158 6.69 -1.91 -6.59
C LYS A 158 6.53 -2.58 -5.23
N HIS A 159 6.13 -3.84 -5.23
CA HIS A 159 5.90 -4.57 -3.99
C HIS A 159 7.17 -5.26 -3.46
N ALA A 160 7.13 -5.74 -2.22
CA ALA A 160 8.17 -6.60 -1.68
C ALA A 160 8.25 -7.91 -2.50
N PRO A 161 9.47 -8.40 -2.82
CA PRO A 161 9.65 -9.61 -3.65
C PRO A 161 8.96 -10.86 -3.09
N SER A 162 8.88 -10.98 -1.75
CA SER A 162 8.29 -12.14 -1.08
C SER A 162 6.77 -12.28 -1.19
N VAL A 163 6.07 -11.25 -1.69
CA VAL A 163 4.61 -11.21 -1.84
C VAL A 163 4.20 -10.74 -3.24
N MET A 164 4.96 -11.16 -4.23
CA MET A 164 4.76 -10.74 -5.63
C MET A 164 3.48 -11.29 -6.23
N GLY A 165 3.04 -12.47 -5.83
CA GLY A 165 1.74 -13.04 -6.23
C GLY A 165 0.58 -12.17 -5.76
N CYS A 166 0.62 -11.69 -4.50
CA CYS A 166 -0.38 -10.75 -3.99
C CYS A 166 -0.40 -9.44 -4.79
N ALA A 167 0.77 -8.94 -5.22
CA ALA A 167 0.85 -7.72 -6.02
C ALA A 167 0.18 -7.89 -7.38
N LEU A 168 0.50 -8.97 -8.10
CA LEU A 168 -0.05 -9.28 -9.42
C LEU A 168 -1.56 -9.51 -9.34
N LEU A 169 -2.02 -10.29 -8.36
CA LEU A 169 -3.44 -10.53 -8.12
C LEU A 169 -4.20 -9.23 -7.83
N THR A 170 -3.60 -8.29 -7.09
CA THR A 170 -4.20 -6.97 -6.85
C THR A 170 -4.34 -6.18 -8.16
N GLY A 171 -3.32 -6.24 -9.04
CA GLY A 171 -3.37 -5.64 -10.37
C GLY A 171 -4.45 -6.23 -11.27
N ASP A 172 -4.63 -7.55 -11.24
CA ASP A 172 -5.67 -8.25 -11.99
C ASP A 172 -7.07 -7.83 -11.52
N ILE A 173 -7.29 -7.79 -10.20
CA ILE A 173 -8.57 -7.36 -9.61
C ILE A 173 -8.87 -5.89 -9.94
N ALA A 174 -7.85 -5.02 -9.95
CA ALA A 174 -8.01 -3.62 -10.36
C ALA A 174 -8.47 -3.50 -11.82
N ARG A 175 -7.90 -4.31 -12.72
CA ARG A 175 -8.27 -4.36 -14.14
C ARG A 175 -9.69 -4.90 -14.33
N GLU A 176 -10.07 -5.97 -13.63
CA GLU A 176 -11.44 -6.52 -13.62
C GLU A 176 -12.47 -5.49 -13.11
N ALA A 177 -12.08 -4.65 -12.17
CA ALA A 177 -12.91 -3.53 -11.69
C ALA A 177 -13.11 -2.43 -12.73
N GLY A 178 -12.31 -2.42 -13.82
CA GLY A 178 -12.35 -1.43 -14.89
C GLY A 178 -11.42 -0.25 -14.68
N ILE A 179 -10.48 -0.32 -13.72
CA ILE A 179 -9.42 0.68 -13.58
C ILE A 179 -8.53 0.58 -14.83
N PRO A 180 -8.29 1.70 -15.56
CA PRO A 180 -7.55 1.66 -16.80
C PRO A 180 -6.11 1.16 -16.61
N ASP A 181 -5.63 0.36 -17.58
CA ASP A 181 -4.23 -0.06 -17.61
C ASP A 181 -3.31 1.17 -17.68
N GLY A 182 -2.28 1.20 -16.84
CA GLY A 182 -1.42 2.37 -16.64
C GLY A 182 -1.84 3.27 -15.48
N ILE A 183 -3.06 3.16 -14.96
CA ILE A 183 -3.51 3.92 -13.77
C ILE A 183 -3.22 3.15 -12.49
N PHE A 184 -3.56 1.85 -12.41
CA PHE A 184 -3.00 0.94 -11.42
C PHE A 184 -2.08 -0.04 -12.12
N SER A 185 -0.79 0.07 -11.89
CA SER A 185 0.22 -0.78 -12.52
C SER A 185 1.10 -1.45 -11.48
N VAL A 186 1.56 -2.66 -11.79
CA VAL A 186 2.51 -3.40 -10.95
C VAL A 186 3.80 -3.57 -11.73
N ILE A 187 4.93 -3.34 -11.06
CA ILE A 187 6.25 -3.55 -11.62
C ILE A 187 7.12 -4.37 -10.65
N ASN A 188 7.70 -5.45 -11.15
CA ASN A 188 8.70 -6.19 -10.41
C ASN A 188 10.08 -5.64 -10.75
N ALA A 189 10.69 -4.89 -9.83
CA ALA A 189 11.93 -4.17 -10.04
C ALA A 189 12.89 -4.35 -8.85
N THR A 190 14.18 -4.28 -9.11
CA THR A 190 15.23 -4.25 -8.09
C THR A 190 15.27 -2.89 -7.38
N ASN A 191 16.04 -2.78 -6.29
CA ASN A 191 16.20 -1.51 -5.58
C ASN A 191 16.92 -0.45 -6.40
N ASP A 192 17.88 -0.83 -7.25
CA ASP A 192 18.61 0.10 -8.12
C ASP A 192 17.69 0.67 -9.20
N GLU A 193 16.82 -0.17 -9.74
CA GLU A 193 15.80 0.22 -10.72
C GLU A 193 14.74 1.15 -10.13
N VAL A 194 14.38 0.97 -8.85
CA VAL A 194 13.53 1.92 -8.11
C VAL A 194 14.18 3.30 -8.10
N GLY A 195 15.48 3.37 -7.82
CA GLY A 195 16.24 4.63 -7.86
C GLY A 195 16.22 5.32 -9.22
N ALA A 196 16.31 4.55 -10.32
CA ALA A 196 16.18 5.08 -11.67
C ALA A 196 14.77 5.63 -11.94
N MET A 197 13.72 4.90 -11.54
CA MET A 197 12.33 5.35 -11.66
C MET A 197 12.03 6.61 -10.83
N ILE A 198 12.60 6.75 -9.65
CA ILE A 198 12.44 7.96 -8.82
C ILE A 198 12.96 9.21 -9.57
N ARG A 199 14.02 9.09 -10.35
CA ARG A 199 14.59 10.21 -11.14
C ARG A 199 13.84 10.48 -12.44
N ASP A 200 12.97 9.58 -12.89
CA ASP A 200 12.22 9.71 -14.14
C ASP A 200 11.11 10.77 -14.01
N ASP A 201 11.04 11.72 -14.95
CA ASP A 201 10.09 12.84 -14.92
C ASP A 201 8.61 12.40 -14.99
N ARG A 202 8.35 11.19 -15.45
CA ARG A 202 6.98 10.60 -15.48
C ARG A 202 6.48 10.18 -14.11
N ILE A 203 7.36 10.08 -13.12
CA ILE A 203 7.02 9.83 -11.71
C ILE A 203 6.93 11.18 -10.99
N ALA A 204 5.77 11.53 -10.48
CA ALA A 204 5.51 12.82 -9.83
C ALA A 204 5.88 12.84 -8.34
N ALA A 205 5.71 11.72 -7.66
CA ALA A 205 6.01 11.58 -6.23
C ALA A 205 6.25 10.11 -5.86
N VAL A 206 6.69 9.88 -4.62
CA VAL A 206 6.97 8.54 -4.09
C VAL A 206 6.23 8.35 -2.78
N THR A 207 5.63 7.17 -2.58
CA THR A 207 5.13 6.73 -1.28
C THR A 207 5.80 5.43 -0.87
N VAL A 208 6.28 5.37 0.37
CA VAL A 208 7.03 4.23 0.88
C VAL A 208 6.45 3.78 2.21
N THR A 209 6.18 2.49 2.33
CA THR A 209 5.98 1.84 3.62
C THR A 209 7.06 0.79 3.78
N GLY A 210 7.85 0.86 4.86
CA GLY A 210 8.95 -0.07 5.04
C GLY A 210 9.84 0.20 6.24
N SER A 211 11.09 -0.27 6.18
CA SER A 211 12.08 -0.02 7.23
C SER A 211 12.62 1.42 7.18
N GLY A 212 13.12 1.93 8.32
CA GLY A 212 13.79 3.23 8.38
C GLY A 212 14.94 3.33 7.37
N ARG A 213 15.71 2.24 7.15
CA ARG A 213 16.77 2.20 6.14
C ARG A 213 16.24 2.40 4.72
N ALA A 214 15.14 1.72 4.36
CA ALA A 214 14.51 1.90 3.05
C ALA A 214 13.95 3.31 2.89
N GLY A 215 13.29 3.85 3.92
CA GLY A 215 12.76 5.21 3.92
C GLY A 215 13.86 6.25 3.75
N ALA A 216 14.97 6.13 4.46
CA ALA A 216 16.12 7.04 4.33
C ALA A 216 16.71 7.00 2.92
N ALA A 217 16.94 5.79 2.35
CA ALA A 217 17.50 5.63 1.02
C ALA A 217 16.60 6.20 -0.09
N ILE A 218 15.30 5.96 -0.01
CA ILE A 218 14.32 6.45 -1.01
C ILE A 218 14.06 7.94 -0.81
N GLY A 219 13.93 8.40 0.45
CA GLY A 219 13.73 9.81 0.76
C GLY A 219 14.88 10.69 0.27
N ALA A 220 16.13 10.23 0.41
CA ALA A 220 17.30 10.93 -0.14
C ALA A 220 17.22 11.06 -1.67
N GLN A 221 16.84 9.98 -2.38
CA GLN A 221 16.72 9.99 -3.83
C GLN A 221 15.55 10.87 -4.31
N ALA A 222 14.40 10.81 -3.62
CA ALA A 222 13.25 11.66 -3.92
C ALA A 222 13.59 13.15 -3.69
N GLY A 223 14.27 13.49 -2.59
CA GLY A 223 14.73 14.84 -2.30
C GLY A 223 15.71 15.37 -3.34
N ALA A 224 16.67 14.54 -3.77
CA ALA A 224 17.61 14.91 -4.85
C ALA A 224 16.89 15.15 -6.20
N ALA A 225 15.75 14.47 -6.43
CA ALA A 225 14.91 14.68 -7.61
C ALA A 225 13.82 15.74 -7.41
N LEU A 226 13.78 16.45 -6.29
CA LEU A 226 12.79 17.46 -5.89
C LEU A 226 11.34 16.92 -5.91
N LYS A 227 11.16 15.64 -5.57
CA LYS A 227 9.86 14.97 -5.55
C LYS A 227 9.31 14.83 -4.14
N LYS A 228 8.01 15.01 -3.98
CA LYS A 228 7.34 14.71 -2.71
C LYS A 228 7.50 13.25 -2.34
N CYS A 229 7.76 12.99 -1.06
CA CYS A 229 7.90 11.65 -0.54
C CYS A 229 7.06 11.49 0.72
N VAL A 230 6.19 10.47 0.75
CA VAL A 230 5.45 10.05 1.93
C VAL A 230 6.13 8.81 2.50
N LEU A 231 6.55 8.88 3.76
CA LEU A 231 7.28 7.83 4.45
C LEU A 231 6.45 7.29 5.61
N GLU A 232 6.09 6.01 5.53
CA GLU A 232 5.45 5.23 6.57
C GLU A 232 6.45 4.17 7.05
N LEU A 233 7.02 4.34 8.21
CA LEU A 233 8.16 3.55 8.66
C LEU A 233 7.82 2.73 9.89
N GLY A 234 8.74 1.86 10.29
CA GLY A 234 8.60 1.06 11.50
C GLY A 234 8.80 1.92 12.75
N GLY A 235 8.19 1.47 13.84
CA GLY A 235 8.29 2.10 15.14
C GLY A 235 8.16 1.09 16.28
N SER A 236 8.10 1.61 17.49
CA SER A 236 7.79 0.86 18.71
C SER A 236 6.83 1.71 19.54
N ASP A 237 5.53 1.51 19.29
CA ASP A 237 4.51 2.29 19.97
C ASP A 237 4.41 1.88 21.45
N PRO A 238 4.26 2.85 22.38
CA PRO A 238 4.05 2.54 23.79
C PRO A 238 2.64 2.01 24.01
N PHE A 239 2.50 0.99 24.85
CA PHE A 239 1.23 0.54 25.39
C PHE A 239 1.16 0.92 26.87
N ILE A 240 0.31 1.90 27.21
CA ILE A 240 0.27 2.51 28.53
C ILE A 240 -0.95 2.02 29.29
N VAL A 241 -0.74 1.42 30.47
CA VAL A 241 -1.80 0.98 31.38
C VAL A 241 -1.79 1.88 32.61
N LEU A 242 -2.87 2.61 32.82
CA LEU A 242 -3.06 3.49 33.98
C LEU A 242 -3.52 2.70 35.23
N ASN A 243 -3.45 3.31 36.43
CA ASN A 243 -3.79 2.64 37.67
C ASN A 243 -5.29 2.27 37.80
N ASP A 244 -6.14 2.98 37.10
CA ASP A 244 -7.60 2.85 37.08
C ASP A 244 -8.11 2.06 35.86
N ALA A 245 -7.18 1.48 35.05
CA ALA A 245 -7.54 0.68 33.90
C ALA A 245 -8.20 -0.64 34.35
N ASP A 246 -9.20 -1.09 33.56
CA ASP A 246 -9.69 -2.47 33.63
C ASP A 246 -8.59 -3.41 33.14
N LEU A 247 -8.14 -4.32 34.02
CA LEU A 247 -7.01 -5.18 33.71
C LEU A 247 -7.35 -6.26 32.68
N ASP A 248 -8.58 -6.77 32.66
CA ASP A 248 -9.00 -7.80 31.69
C ASP A 248 -9.09 -7.20 30.29
N ASP A 249 -9.62 -5.99 30.17
CA ASP A 249 -9.62 -5.24 28.92
C ASP A 249 -8.20 -4.86 28.48
N ALA A 250 -7.36 -4.42 29.42
CA ALA A 250 -5.95 -4.07 29.12
C ALA A 250 -5.16 -5.28 28.63
N VAL A 251 -5.32 -6.47 29.25
CA VAL A 251 -4.69 -7.71 28.82
C VAL A 251 -5.19 -8.12 27.42
N SER A 252 -6.51 -8.08 27.21
CA SER A 252 -7.11 -8.41 25.92
C SER A 252 -6.61 -7.49 24.80
N ALA A 253 -6.54 -6.19 25.04
CA ALA A 253 -6.01 -5.20 24.12
C ALA A 253 -4.50 -5.40 23.86
N ALA A 254 -3.71 -5.68 24.90
CA ALA A 254 -2.27 -5.95 24.77
C ALA A 254 -2.00 -7.18 23.91
N VAL A 255 -2.73 -8.27 24.14
CA VAL A 255 -2.61 -9.52 23.36
C VAL A 255 -3.02 -9.26 21.91
N ALA A 256 -4.15 -8.63 21.67
CA ALA A 256 -4.61 -8.30 20.33
C ALA A 256 -3.62 -7.39 19.59
N GLY A 257 -3.16 -6.31 20.21
CA GLY A 257 -2.23 -5.35 19.62
C GLY A 257 -0.84 -5.94 19.36
N ARG A 258 -0.36 -6.86 20.24
CA ARG A 258 0.97 -7.44 20.12
C ARG A 258 1.04 -8.61 19.13
N TYR A 259 0.01 -9.45 19.10
CA TYR A 259 0.03 -10.71 18.33
C TYR A 259 -0.77 -10.68 17.03
N GLN A 260 -1.49 -9.60 16.75
CA GLN A 260 -2.10 -9.40 15.44
C GLN A 260 -1.05 -9.55 14.33
N ASN A 261 -1.45 -10.15 13.20
CA ASN A 261 -0.58 -10.30 12.04
C ASN A 261 0.76 -11.01 12.36
N THR A 262 0.70 -12.04 13.22
CA THR A 262 1.87 -12.76 13.72
C THR A 262 2.91 -11.85 14.43
N GLY A 263 2.45 -10.73 15.01
CA GLY A 263 3.29 -9.74 15.66
C GLY A 263 4.04 -8.81 14.70
N GLN A 264 3.73 -8.85 13.40
CA GLN A 264 4.47 -8.13 12.35
C GLN A 264 3.71 -6.86 11.90
N VAL A 265 3.39 -6.01 12.88
CA VAL A 265 2.67 -4.74 12.70
C VAL A 265 3.61 -3.57 13.00
N CYS A 266 3.63 -2.56 12.12
CA CYS A 266 4.45 -1.35 12.32
C CYS A 266 4.05 -0.57 13.59
N ALA A 267 2.75 -0.53 13.90
CA ALA A 267 2.15 0.13 15.07
C ALA A 267 1.90 -0.86 16.23
N ALA A 268 2.63 -1.98 16.32
CA ALA A 268 2.48 -2.90 17.44
C ALA A 268 3.06 -2.30 18.71
N GLY A 269 2.28 -2.28 19.79
CA GLY A 269 2.79 -1.98 21.13
C GLY A 269 3.89 -2.97 21.51
N ARG A 270 5.14 -2.52 21.45
CA ARG A 270 6.32 -3.36 21.78
C ARG A 270 6.82 -3.13 23.20
N GLN A 271 6.39 -2.05 23.82
CA GLN A 271 6.72 -1.67 25.20
C GLN A 271 5.44 -1.46 25.99
N ALA A 272 5.19 -2.33 26.97
CA ALA A 272 4.12 -2.11 27.93
C ALA A 272 4.67 -1.27 29.09
N LEU A 273 4.06 -0.09 29.31
CA LEU A 273 4.33 0.78 30.43
C LEU A 273 3.17 0.67 31.42
N TYR A 274 3.46 0.24 32.65
CA TYR A 274 2.47 0.24 33.72
C TYR A 274 3.00 0.99 34.93
N ARG A 275 2.13 1.75 35.58
CA ARG A 275 2.45 2.42 36.83
C ARG A 275 2.18 1.45 37.99
N ARG A 276 3.23 0.98 38.65
CA ARG A 276 3.11 0.21 39.88
C ARG A 276 2.65 1.15 40.99
N SER A 277 1.48 0.89 41.61
CA SER A 277 1.13 1.57 42.87
C SER A 277 2.22 1.22 43.89
N ARG A 278 2.88 2.25 44.46
CA ARG A 278 3.67 2.03 45.67
C ARG A 278 2.65 1.73 46.75
N ASN A 279 2.45 0.48 47.11
CA ASN A 279 1.82 0.15 48.37
C ASN A 279 2.71 0.77 49.47
N ARG A 280 2.16 1.76 50.17
CA ARG A 280 2.69 2.21 51.45
C ARG A 280 2.30 1.20 52.51
#